data_047a971423ae61442715f7c6ec2d1897
#
_entry.id   047a971423ae61442715f7c6ec2d1897
#
_cell.length_a   1.000
_cell.length_b   1.000
_cell.length_c   1.000
_cell.angle_alpha   90.00
_cell.angle_beta   90.00
_cell.angle_gamma   90.00
#
_symmetry.space_group_name_H-M   'P 1'
#
loop_
_entity.id
_entity.type
_entity.pdbx_description
1 polymer ?
#
loop_
_entity_poly.entity_id
_entity_poly.type
_entity_poly.pdbx_seq_one_letter_code
_entity_poly.pdbx_strand_id
1 'polypeptide(L)'
;LKRIVCFVFIGLILVTNIVMANETEEEKSATASAEQWLNIVDDGKYIDSWKESSEYFKQSVTQDQWVQAVQAVRKPLGKLVSRKVMSTSYTTSLPGAPDGEYVVIQFNTSFENKKSGIETVTPKLDKDGMWRVSGYYIK
;
A
#
# COMPACT_ATOMS: atom_id res chain seq x y z
N LEU A 1 -36.68 -52.40 35.17
CA LEU A 1 -35.54 -51.49 35.31
C LEU A 1 -35.18 -50.92 33.95
N LYS A 2 -35.57 -49.67 33.68
CA LYS A 2 -35.20 -48.97 32.46
C LYS A 2 -33.79 -48.39 32.65
N ARG A 3 -32.84 -48.92 31.90
CA ARG A 3 -31.50 -48.31 31.83
C ARG A 3 -31.55 -47.11 30.88
N ILE A 4 -31.36 -45.92 31.44
CA ILE A 4 -31.18 -44.71 30.67
C ILE A 4 -29.70 -44.66 30.25
N VAL A 5 -29.43 -44.84 28.96
CA VAL A 5 -28.10 -44.65 28.40
C VAL A 5 -27.99 -43.17 27.98
N CYS A 6 -27.27 -42.38 28.78
CA CYS A 6 -26.89 -41.02 28.39
C CYS A 6 -25.77 -41.09 27.36
N PHE A 7 -26.06 -40.78 26.09
CA PHE A 7 -25.06 -40.50 25.11
C PHE A 7 -24.57 -39.05 25.31
N VAL A 8 -23.37 -38.92 25.86
CA VAL A 8 -22.66 -37.65 25.90
C VAL A 8 -22.03 -37.46 24.53
N PHE A 9 -22.65 -36.64 23.70
CA PHE A 9 -22.01 -36.14 22.50
C PHE A 9 -20.93 -35.12 22.89
N ILE A 10 -19.66 -35.57 22.91
CA ILE A 10 -18.53 -34.64 22.98
C ILE A 10 -18.37 -34.08 21.59
N GLY A 11 -18.94 -32.89 21.36
CA GLY A 11 -18.71 -32.12 20.17
C GLY A 11 -17.25 -31.66 20.13
N LEU A 12 -16.47 -32.28 19.25
CA LEU A 12 -15.11 -31.82 18.95
C LEU A 12 -15.23 -30.47 18.24
N ILE A 13 -15.08 -29.36 18.97
CA ILE A 13 -14.99 -28.02 18.39
C ILE A 13 -13.60 -27.94 17.76
N LEU A 14 -13.52 -28.12 16.45
CA LEU A 14 -12.35 -27.77 15.66
C LEU A 14 -12.21 -26.24 15.69
N VAL A 15 -11.41 -25.74 16.61
CA VAL A 15 -10.95 -24.37 16.58
C VAL A 15 -9.96 -24.26 15.42
N THR A 16 -10.44 -23.87 14.27
CA THR A 16 -9.57 -23.45 13.17
C THR A 16 -8.92 -22.14 13.59
N ASN A 17 -7.68 -22.21 14.04
CA ASN A 17 -6.85 -21.02 14.21
C ASN A 17 -6.58 -20.47 12.81
N ILE A 18 -7.36 -19.47 12.42
CA ILE A 18 -7.02 -18.62 11.27
C ILE A 18 -5.81 -17.82 11.72
N VAL A 19 -4.61 -18.27 11.33
CA VAL A 19 -3.40 -17.45 11.46
C VAL A 19 -3.53 -16.34 10.44
N MET A 20 -4.06 -15.20 10.86
CA MET A 20 -3.91 -13.94 10.14
C MET A 20 -2.40 -13.66 10.14
N ALA A 21 -1.77 -13.62 8.94
CA ALA A 21 -0.41 -13.14 8.83
C ALA A 21 -0.38 -11.72 9.37
N ASN A 22 0.26 -11.52 10.53
CA ASN A 22 0.41 -10.18 11.10
C ASN A 22 1.32 -9.37 10.20
N GLU A 23 0.85 -8.18 9.83
CA GLU A 23 1.64 -7.17 9.14
C GLU A 23 2.88 -6.82 9.98
N THR A 24 4.05 -6.77 9.34
CA THR A 24 5.30 -6.44 10.02
C THR A 24 5.36 -4.95 10.38
N GLU A 25 6.28 -4.56 11.27
CA GLU A 25 6.48 -3.15 11.62
C GLU A 25 6.96 -2.34 10.42
N GLU A 26 7.79 -2.93 9.56
CA GLU A 26 8.23 -2.32 8.30
C GLU A 26 7.05 -2.06 7.36
N GLU A 27 6.18 -3.04 7.20
CA GLU A 27 4.98 -2.90 6.37
C GLU A 27 4.03 -1.83 6.91
N LYS A 28 3.82 -1.78 8.22
CA LYS A 28 2.98 -0.75 8.87
C LYS A 28 3.55 0.65 8.67
N SER A 29 4.84 0.83 8.93
CA SER A 29 5.50 2.13 8.78
C SER A 29 5.50 2.61 7.33
N ALA A 30 5.78 1.71 6.39
CA ALA A 30 5.75 2.00 4.98
C ALA A 30 4.33 2.33 4.49
N THR A 31 3.33 1.60 4.95
CA THR A 31 1.92 1.85 4.61
C THR A 31 1.46 3.22 5.12
N ALA A 32 1.80 3.58 6.34
CA ALA A 32 1.49 4.91 6.88
C ALA A 32 2.12 6.03 6.04
N SER A 33 3.38 5.86 5.64
CA SER A 33 4.07 6.80 4.75
C SER A 33 3.40 6.91 3.38
N ALA A 34 3.01 5.79 2.79
CA ALA A 34 2.31 5.75 1.51
C ALA A 34 0.95 6.47 1.57
N GLU A 35 0.18 6.25 2.62
CA GLU A 35 -1.12 6.88 2.82
C GLU A 35 -1.01 8.40 2.98
N GLN A 36 -0.03 8.87 3.75
CA GLN A 36 0.24 10.31 3.89
C GLN A 36 0.64 10.94 2.55
N TRP A 37 1.49 10.26 1.79
CA TRP A 37 1.91 10.72 0.48
C TRP A 37 0.74 10.75 -0.52
N LEU A 38 -0.11 9.73 -0.51
CA LEU A 38 -1.31 9.70 -1.36
C LEU A 38 -2.28 10.83 -1.03
N ASN A 39 -2.42 11.21 0.23
CA ASN A 39 -3.23 12.37 0.62
C ASN A 39 -2.72 13.66 -0.02
N ILE A 40 -1.41 13.85 -0.11
CA ILE A 40 -0.79 15.00 -0.77
C ILE A 40 -1.13 15.00 -2.26
N VAL A 41 -1.02 13.83 -2.91
CA VAL A 41 -1.37 13.67 -4.34
C VAL A 41 -2.87 13.90 -4.57
N ASP A 42 -3.72 13.36 -3.71
CA ASP A 42 -5.18 13.51 -3.80
C ASP A 42 -5.60 14.98 -3.70
N ASP A 43 -4.89 15.77 -2.91
CA ASP A 43 -5.12 17.22 -2.77
C ASP A 43 -4.60 18.04 -3.95
N GLY A 44 -3.99 17.41 -4.95
CA GLY A 44 -3.41 18.08 -6.11
C GLY A 44 -2.08 18.78 -5.82
N LYS A 45 -1.48 18.55 -4.67
CA LYS A 45 -0.20 19.13 -4.25
C LYS A 45 0.99 18.34 -4.82
N TYR A 46 1.08 18.29 -6.14
CA TYR A 46 2.05 17.42 -6.83
C TYR A 46 3.50 17.80 -6.57
N ILE A 47 3.81 19.09 -6.45
CA ILE A 47 5.16 19.57 -6.10
C ILE A 47 5.55 19.04 -4.70
N ASP A 48 4.65 19.16 -3.74
CA ASP A 48 4.89 18.67 -2.38
C ASP A 48 5.07 17.15 -2.35
N SER A 49 4.29 16.41 -3.15
CA SER A 49 4.45 14.96 -3.25
C SER A 49 5.84 14.56 -3.75
N TRP A 50 6.42 15.31 -4.69
CA TRP A 50 7.79 15.08 -5.14
C TRP A 50 8.80 15.38 -4.03
N LYS A 51 8.64 16.48 -3.32
CA LYS A 51 9.53 16.86 -2.22
C LYS A 51 9.53 15.83 -1.08
N GLU A 52 8.38 15.22 -0.79
CA GLU A 52 8.20 14.20 0.23
C GLU A 52 8.57 12.78 -0.24
N SER A 53 8.96 12.61 -1.49
CA SER A 53 9.39 11.33 -2.05
C SER A 53 10.82 10.99 -1.63
N SER A 54 11.21 9.72 -1.82
CA SER A 54 12.54 9.23 -1.45
C SER A 54 13.66 9.92 -2.24
N GLU A 55 14.87 9.88 -1.70
CA GLU A 55 16.06 10.38 -2.40
C GLU A 55 16.24 9.71 -3.77
N TYR A 56 16.04 8.40 -3.82
CA TYR A 56 16.12 7.65 -5.07
C TYR A 56 15.10 8.15 -6.11
N PHE A 57 13.88 8.40 -5.70
CA PHE A 57 12.84 8.93 -6.59
C PHE A 57 13.22 10.31 -7.13
N LYS A 58 13.67 11.21 -6.25
CA LYS A 58 14.07 12.58 -6.64
C LYS A 58 15.29 12.62 -7.55
N GLN A 59 16.19 11.63 -7.43
CA GLN A 59 17.32 11.48 -8.35
C GLN A 59 16.91 10.89 -9.71
N SER A 60 15.84 10.08 -9.75
CA SER A 60 15.39 9.38 -10.94
C SER A 60 14.48 10.22 -11.83
N VAL A 61 13.73 11.13 -11.25
CA VAL A 61 12.76 11.97 -11.95
C VAL A 61 12.80 13.40 -11.39
N THR A 62 12.82 14.40 -12.28
CA THR A 62 12.78 15.79 -11.86
C THR A 62 11.39 16.16 -11.34
N GLN A 63 11.32 17.24 -10.57
CA GLN A 63 10.06 17.77 -10.07
C GLN A 63 9.08 18.05 -11.22
N ASP A 64 9.54 18.72 -12.27
CA ASP A 64 8.69 19.07 -13.42
C ASP A 64 8.20 17.84 -14.17
N GLN A 65 9.06 16.85 -14.40
CA GLN A 65 8.68 15.57 -15.02
C GLN A 65 7.61 14.85 -14.20
N TRP A 66 7.79 14.81 -12.89
CA TRP A 66 6.81 14.19 -12.00
C TRP A 66 5.47 14.91 -12.02
N VAL A 67 5.47 16.22 -11.85
CA VAL A 67 4.25 17.04 -11.85
C VAL A 67 3.45 16.84 -13.14
N GLN A 68 4.12 16.86 -14.29
CA GLN A 68 3.47 16.62 -15.59
C GLN A 68 2.90 15.20 -15.68
N ALA A 69 3.65 14.19 -15.25
CA ALA A 69 3.24 12.80 -15.34
C ALA A 69 2.04 12.51 -14.43
N VAL A 70 2.11 12.90 -13.17
CA VAL A 70 1.03 12.62 -12.20
C VAL A 70 -0.24 13.41 -12.53
N GLN A 71 -0.08 14.64 -13.00
CA GLN A 71 -1.20 15.47 -13.43
C GLN A 71 -1.94 14.85 -14.63
N ALA A 72 -1.19 14.34 -15.61
CA ALA A 72 -1.76 13.69 -16.79
C ALA A 72 -2.54 12.41 -16.42
N VAL A 73 -2.10 11.68 -15.39
CA VAL A 73 -2.77 10.46 -14.91
C VAL A 73 -3.96 10.79 -14.03
N ARG A 74 -3.81 11.70 -13.07
CA ARG A 74 -4.81 11.94 -12.02
C ARG A 74 -5.97 12.83 -12.46
N LYS A 75 -5.76 13.82 -13.32
CA LYS A 75 -6.84 14.71 -13.78
C LYS A 75 -8.00 13.97 -14.43
N PRO A 76 -7.79 13.04 -15.39
CA PRO A 76 -8.89 12.32 -16.01
C PRO A 76 -9.67 11.43 -15.03
N LEU A 77 -9.05 10.98 -13.95
CA LEU A 77 -9.70 10.08 -12.97
C LEU A 77 -10.69 10.80 -12.07
N GLY A 78 -10.57 12.12 -11.92
CA GLY A 78 -11.38 12.89 -10.99
C GLY A 78 -11.01 12.67 -9.52
N LYS A 79 -11.92 12.99 -8.63
CA LYS A 79 -11.69 12.89 -7.18
C LYS A 79 -11.65 11.45 -6.70
N LEU A 80 -10.88 11.22 -5.66
CA LEU A 80 -10.89 9.99 -4.90
C LEU A 80 -12.29 9.76 -4.27
N VAL A 81 -12.84 8.56 -4.47
CA VAL A 81 -14.09 8.13 -3.82
C VAL A 81 -13.78 7.23 -2.64
N SER A 82 -12.94 6.21 -2.84
CA SER A 82 -12.53 5.28 -1.78
C SER A 82 -11.19 4.63 -2.10
N ARG A 83 -10.46 4.27 -1.06
CA ARG A 83 -9.18 3.55 -1.15
C ARG A 83 -9.03 2.58 0.00
N LYS A 84 -8.59 1.37 -0.30
CA LYS A 84 -8.36 0.32 0.68
C LYS A 84 -7.10 -0.46 0.34
N VAL A 85 -6.27 -0.73 1.34
CA VAL A 85 -5.10 -1.61 1.19
C VAL A 85 -5.57 -3.00 0.76
N MET A 86 -4.99 -3.51 -0.33
CA MET A 86 -5.24 -4.85 -0.85
C MET A 86 -4.12 -5.81 -0.44
N SER A 87 -2.85 -5.37 -0.57
CA SER A 87 -1.68 -6.19 -0.23
C SER A 87 -0.48 -5.34 0.11
N THR A 88 0.40 -5.91 0.93
CA THR A 88 1.72 -5.37 1.26
C THR A 88 2.76 -6.46 1.08
N SER A 89 3.95 -6.11 0.60
CA SER A 89 5.06 -7.04 0.41
C SER A 89 6.40 -6.36 0.63
N TYR A 90 7.09 -6.76 1.68
CA TYR A 90 8.47 -6.34 1.95
C TYR A 90 9.44 -7.08 1.02
N THR A 91 10.40 -6.36 0.48
CA THR A 91 11.48 -6.93 -0.34
C THR A 91 12.76 -6.10 -0.24
N THR A 92 13.89 -6.73 -0.47
CA THR A 92 15.20 -6.06 -0.51
C THR A 92 15.73 -5.88 -1.93
N SER A 93 15.02 -6.38 -2.93
CA SER A 93 15.41 -6.29 -4.33
C SER A 93 14.18 -6.08 -5.22
N LEU A 94 14.27 -5.10 -6.11
CA LEU A 94 13.27 -4.83 -7.13
C LEU A 94 13.95 -4.69 -8.49
N PRO A 95 13.37 -5.21 -9.59
CA PRO A 95 13.92 -5.05 -10.93
C PRO A 95 14.10 -3.58 -11.30
N GLY A 96 15.29 -3.21 -11.77
CA GLY A 96 15.59 -1.86 -12.24
C GLY A 96 15.83 -0.82 -11.13
N ALA A 97 15.83 -1.22 -9.87
CA ALA A 97 16.09 -0.37 -8.71
C ALA A 97 17.33 -0.84 -7.95
N PRO A 98 18.02 0.05 -7.21
CA PRO A 98 19.13 -0.35 -6.36
C PRO A 98 18.62 -1.26 -5.22
N ASP A 99 19.49 -2.16 -4.75
CA ASP A 99 19.19 -2.94 -3.56
C ASP A 99 18.94 -2.03 -2.35
N GLY A 100 18.03 -2.42 -1.51
CA GLY A 100 17.63 -1.64 -0.36
C GLY A 100 16.43 -2.28 0.32
N GLU A 101 15.70 -1.52 1.11
CA GLU A 101 14.48 -2.00 1.74
C GLU A 101 13.27 -1.30 1.13
N TYR A 102 12.33 -2.09 0.63
CA TYR A 102 11.13 -1.64 -0.05
C TYR A 102 9.91 -2.35 0.50
N VAL A 103 8.78 -1.67 0.46
CA VAL A 103 7.47 -2.30 0.64
C VAL A 103 6.62 -1.96 -0.58
N VAL A 104 6.15 -2.97 -1.28
CA VAL A 104 5.23 -2.81 -2.41
C VAL A 104 3.81 -2.90 -1.88
N ILE A 105 3.05 -1.82 -2.00
CA ILE A 105 1.69 -1.73 -1.48
C ILE A 105 0.73 -1.56 -2.65
N GLN A 106 -0.29 -2.41 -2.69
CA GLN A 106 -1.39 -2.27 -3.64
C GLN A 106 -2.65 -1.84 -2.91
N PHE A 107 -3.35 -0.89 -3.51
CA PHE A 107 -4.64 -0.39 -3.04
C PHE A 107 -5.72 -0.66 -4.08
N ASN A 108 -6.86 -1.14 -3.62
CA ASN A 108 -8.09 -1.04 -4.39
C ASN A 108 -8.63 0.37 -4.24
N THR A 109 -8.73 1.08 -5.36
CA THR A 109 -9.10 2.49 -5.36
C THR A 109 -10.24 2.76 -6.33
N SER A 110 -11.17 3.57 -5.91
CA SER A 110 -12.25 4.09 -6.75
C SER A 110 -12.10 5.60 -6.88
N PHE A 111 -12.13 6.08 -8.12
CA PHE A 111 -12.17 7.50 -8.47
C PHE A 111 -13.50 7.82 -9.14
N GLU A 112 -13.88 9.08 -9.21
CA GLU A 112 -15.13 9.51 -9.86
C GLU A 112 -15.27 8.95 -11.29
N ASN A 113 -14.20 8.93 -12.07
CA ASN A 113 -14.20 8.50 -13.48
C ASN A 113 -13.53 7.14 -13.70
N LYS A 114 -13.14 6.45 -12.65
CA LYS A 114 -12.60 5.09 -12.67
C LYS A 114 -13.00 4.37 -11.39
N LYS A 115 -14.08 3.59 -11.48
CA LYS A 115 -14.67 2.92 -10.31
C LYS A 115 -13.80 1.82 -9.72
N SER A 116 -12.97 1.18 -10.54
CA SER A 116 -12.11 0.08 -10.11
C SER A 116 -10.71 0.27 -10.65
N GLY A 117 -9.80 0.65 -9.80
CA GLY A 117 -8.39 0.81 -10.10
C GLY A 117 -7.51 0.15 -9.05
N ILE A 118 -6.29 -0.18 -9.45
CA ILE A 118 -5.26 -0.65 -8.54
C ILE A 118 -4.14 0.38 -8.56
N GLU A 119 -3.92 1.01 -7.40
CA GLU A 119 -2.75 1.85 -7.19
C GLU A 119 -1.63 1.02 -6.58
N THR A 120 -0.45 1.06 -7.17
CA THR A 120 0.75 0.47 -6.60
C THR A 120 1.66 1.59 -6.13
N VAL A 121 1.94 1.61 -4.84
CA VAL A 121 2.82 2.57 -4.18
C VAL A 121 3.96 1.81 -3.54
N THR A 122 5.19 2.24 -3.79
CA THR A 122 6.39 1.55 -3.31
C THR A 122 7.25 2.49 -2.46
N PRO A 123 7.04 2.54 -1.14
CA PRO A 123 7.97 3.18 -0.24
C PRO A 123 9.32 2.46 -0.19
N LYS A 124 10.37 3.26 -0.04
CA LYS A 124 11.75 2.82 0.20
C LYS A 124 12.21 3.37 1.54
N LEU A 125 12.99 2.59 2.27
CA LEU A 125 13.65 3.07 3.47
C LEU A 125 14.86 3.93 3.07
N ASP A 126 14.81 5.22 3.38
CA ASP A 126 15.93 6.14 3.16
C ASP A 126 17.00 5.98 4.23
N LYS A 127 18.19 6.54 3.97
CA LYS A 127 19.36 6.44 4.86
C LYS A 127 19.13 7.01 6.25
N ASP A 128 18.18 7.94 6.39
CA ASP A 128 17.80 8.54 7.67
C ASP A 128 16.82 7.67 8.48
N GLY A 129 16.48 6.49 7.99
CA GLY A 129 15.54 5.57 8.64
C GLY A 129 14.07 5.87 8.41
N MET A 130 13.76 6.80 7.51
CA MET A 130 12.38 7.15 7.15
C MET A 130 11.93 6.45 5.89
N TRP A 131 10.72 5.90 5.90
CA TRP A 131 10.06 5.37 4.72
C TRP A 131 9.53 6.52 3.86
N ARG A 132 9.90 6.52 2.56
CA ARG A 132 9.41 7.51 1.59
C ARG A 132 9.08 6.85 0.26
N VAL A 133 8.07 7.36 -0.41
CA VAL A 133 7.60 6.79 -1.68
C VAL A 133 8.68 6.91 -2.76
N SER A 134 8.95 5.79 -3.44
CA SER A 134 9.90 5.66 -4.55
C SER A 134 9.25 5.30 -5.86
N GLY A 135 7.99 4.91 -5.87
CA GLY A 135 7.27 4.54 -7.07
C GLY A 135 5.77 4.63 -6.89
N TYR A 136 5.08 4.96 -7.97
CA TYR A 136 3.64 5.07 -8.01
C TYR A 136 3.11 4.82 -9.41
N TYR A 137 2.12 3.95 -9.56
CA TYR A 137 1.37 3.84 -10.80
C TYR A 137 -0.05 3.33 -10.54
N ILE A 138 -0.92 3.53 -11.51
CA ILE A 138 -2.33 3.12 -11.50
C ILE A 138 -2.59 2.22 -12.70
N LYS A 139 -3.27 1.11 -12.42
CA LYS A 139 -3.69 0.16 -13.45
C LYS A 139 -5.21 0.05 -13.51
#